data_056a645a121566b4b4766079882ba7e0
#
_entry.id   056a645a121566b4b4766079882ba7e0
#
_cell.length_a   1.000
_cell.length_b   1.000
_cell.length_c   1.000
_cell.angle_alpha   90.00
_cell.angle_beta   90.00
_cell.angle_gamma   90.00
#
_symmetry.space_group_name_H-M   'P 1'
#
loop_
_entity.id
_entity.type
_entity.pdbx_description
1 polymer ?
#
loop_
_entity_poly.entity_id
_entity_poly.type
_entity_poly.pdbx_seq_one_letter_code
_entity_poly.pdbx_strand_id
1 'polypeptide(L)'
;MATGYEPNIQGAIAALRDLMIANNVNKAREPYEPNYRGLVDAVIDLKEGFPTFAPAQVTFTATAFEAVTEGDALFMRTSDGKVGKASAANGLLENASVIGFAQISALTDESLQVVVAGLKDISGLDAGDLFFLSATTSGAITATPPSSAGQAVVRIGEAATATKLSIQIEPPVKLS
;
A
#
# COMPACT_ATOMS: atom_id res chain seq x y z
N MET A 1 -26.15 -41.33 26.06
CA MET A 1 -25.49 -41.72 24.81
C MET A 1 -24.64 -40.52 24.36
N ALA A 2 -23.46 -40.47 24.83
CA ALA A 2 -22.45 -39.53 24.35
C ALA A 2 -21.36 -40.42 23.71
N THR A 3 -20.98 -40.58 22.52
CA THR A 3 -20.84 -39.59 21.62
C THR A 3 -19.45 -39.67 21.02
N GLY A 4 -19.36 -40.36 19.93
CA GLY A 4 -18.10 -40.54 19.18
C GLY A 4 -17.54 -39.23 18.53
N TYR A 5 -18.08 -38.07 18.90
CA TYR A 5 -17.63 -36.79 18.37
C TYR A 5 -16.63 -36.02 19.27
N GLU A 6 -16.62 -36.28 20.57
CA GLU A 6 -15.76 -35.56 21.51
C GLU A 6 -14.25 -35.75 21.26
N PRO A 7 -13.75 -36.98 20.99
CA PRO A 7 -12.32 -37.14 20.70
C PRO A 7 -11.84 -36.38 19.44
N ASN A 8 -12.72 -36.24 18.45
CA ASN A 8 -12.39 -35.52 17.21
C ASN A 8 -12.33 -34.02 17.44
N ILE A 9 -13.22 -33.48 18.28
CA ILE A 9 -13.22 -32.06 18.63
C ILE A 9 -11.98 -31.70 19.46
N GLN A 10 -11.61 -32.50 20.45
CA GLN A 10 -10.40 -32.33 21.24
C GLN A 10 -9.15 -32.36 20.36
N GLY A 11 -9.07 -33.30 19.43
CA GLY A 11 -7.98 -33.40 18.47
C GLY A 11 -7.90 -32.18 17.54
N ALA A 12 -9.05 -31.66 17.09
CA ALA A 12 -9.11 -30.46 16.27
C ALA A 12 -8.67 -29.20 17.04
N ILE A 13 -9.09 -29.05 18.30
CA ILE A 13 -8.67 -27.95 19.16
C ILE A 13 -7.15 -28.00 19.41
N ALA A 14 -6.59 -29.17 19.67
CA ALA A 14 -5.15 -29.35 19.86
C ALA A 14 -4.38 -28.99 18.59
N ALA A 15 -4.82 -29.45 17.43
CA ALA A 15 -4.19 -29.13 16.16
C ALA A 15 -4.25 -27.62 15.81
N LEU A 16 -5.38 -26.96 16.09
CA LEU A 16 -5.51 -25.51 15.94
C LEU A 16 -4.58 -24.76 16.87
N ARG A 17 -4.49 -25.16 18.12
CA ARG A 17 -3.58 -24.60 19.10
C ARG A 17 -2.11 -24.72 18.65
N ASP A 18 -1.69 -25.89 18.19
CA ASP A 18 -0.33 -26.12 17.69
C ASP A 18 -0.04 -25.23 16.47
N LEU A 19 -1.02 -25.05 15.59
CA LEU A 19 -0.92 -24.15 14.45
C LEU A 19 -0.78 -22.69 14.89
N MET A 20 -1.53 -22.25 15.90
CA MET A 20 -1.44 -20.89 16.47
C MET A 20 -0.07 -20.65 17.09
N ILE A 21 0.46 -21.59 17.85
CA ILE A 21 1.81 -21.51 18.45
C ILE A 21 2.88 -21.46 17.34
N ALA A 22 2.78 -22.31 16.33
CA ALA A 22 3.73 -22.36 15.21
C ALA A 22 3.76 -21.05 14.40
N ASN A 23 2.65 -20.31 14.37
CA ASN A 23 2.54 -19.05 13.65
C ASN A 23 2.64 -17.80 14.58
N ASN A 24 3.07 -17.99 15.83
CA ASN A 24 3.24 -16.91 16.81
C ASN A 24 1.96 -16.08 17.05
N VAL A 25 0.80 -16.73 17.03
CA VAL A 25 -0.50 -16.09 17.28
C VAL A 25 -0.67 -15.88 18.78
N ASN A 26 -0.63 -14.63 19.21
CA ASN A 26 -0.58 -14.22 20.63
C ASN A 26 -1.94 -14.19 21.34
N LYS A 27 -3.01 -14.75 20.76
CA LYS A 27 -4.38 -14.63 21.31
C LYS A 27 -5.01 -15.96 21.72
N ALA A 28 -4.20 -17.01 21.91
CA ALA A 28 -4.74 -18.29 22.35
C ALA A 28 -5.37 -18.14 23.75
N ARG A 29 -6.68 -18.29 23.83
CA ARG A 29 -7.40 -18.40 25.10
C ARG A 29 -7.25 -19.82 25.62
N GLU A 30 -6.69 -19.99 26.78
CA GLU A 30 -6.54 -21.29 27.38
C GLU A 30 -7.17 -21.34 28.77
N PRO A 31 -7.79 -22.47 29.13
CA PRO A 31 -8.06 -23.67 28.32
C PRO A 31 -9.36 -23.56 27.51
N TYR A 32 -9.34 -24.03 26.25
CA TYR A 32 -10.58 -24.21 25.49
C TYR A 32 -11.39 -25.37 26.04
N GLU A 33 -12.72 -25.18 26.14
CA GLU A 33 -13.59 -26.29 26.50
C GLU A 33 -13.58 -27.37 25.38
N PRO A 34 -13.49 -28.65 25.70
CA PRO A 34 -13.43 -29.74 24.73
C PRO A 34 -14.82 -30.04 24.13
N ASN A 35 -15.48 -29.02 23.61
CA ASN A 35 -16.80 -29.07 23.01
C ASN A 35 -16.85 -28.19 21.76
N TYR A 36 -18.01 -28.15 21.10
CA TYR A 36 -18.20 -27.35 19.89
C TYR A 36 -17.91 -25.84 20.12
N ARG A 37 -18.24 -25.31 21.29
CA ARG A 37 -18.01 -23.90 21.64
C ARG A 37 -16.50 -23.60 21.72
N GLY A 38 -15.73 -24.45 22.38
CA GLY A 38 -14.28 -24.30 22.43
C GLY A 38 -13.62 -24.38 21.05
N LEU A 39 -14.13 -25.22 20.14
CA LEU A 39 -13.67 -25.28 18.77
C LEU A 39 -13.98 -23.97 18.02
N VAL A 40 -15.17 -23.41 18.20
CA VAL A 40 -15.55 -22.14 17.59
C VAL A 40 -14.67 -21.01 18.12
N ASP A 41 -14.45 -20.95 19.45
CA ASP A 41 -13.58 -19.93 20.07
C ASP A 41 -12.13 -20.04 19.56
N ALA A 42 -11.59 -21.26 19.41
CA ALA A 42 -10.26 -21.49 18.85
C ALA A 42 -10.14 -21.04 17.38
N VAL A 43 -11.20 -21.26 16.58
CA VAL A 43 -11.25 -20.80 15.17
C VAL A 43 -11.33 -19.27 15.09
N ILE A 44 -12.10 -18.64 15.98
CA ILE A 44 -12.20 -17.17 16.06
C ILE A 44 -10.84 -16.58 16.43
N ASP A 45 -10.19 -17.09 17.48
CA ASP A 45 -8.88 -16.62 17.90
C ASP A 45 -7.81 -16.81 16.82
N LEU A 46 -7.86 -17.93 16.09
CA LEU A 46 -7.00 -18.14 14.92
C LEU A 46 -7.25 -17.08 13.85
N LYS A 47 -8.51 -16.80 13.50
CA LYS A 47 -8.87 -15.79 12.51
C LYS A 47 -8.44 -14.38 12.91
N GLU A 48 -8.59 -14.02 14.19
CA GLU A 48 -8.20 -12.71 14.71
C GLU A 48 -6.68 -12.56 14.89
N GLY A 49 -5.99 -13.68 15.14
CA GLY A 49 -4.55 -13.71 15.37
C GLY A 49 -3.70 -13.75 14.10
N PHE A 50 -4.27 -14.10 12.94
CA PHE A 50 -3.54 -13.95 11.69
C PHE A 50 -3.33 -12.46 11.40
N PRO A 51 -2.07 -12.03 11.12
CA PRO A 51 -1.86 -10.70 10.63
C PRO A 51 -2.71 -10.51 9.37
N THR A 52 -3.57 -9.50 9.36
CA THR A 52 -4.19 -9.06 8.11
C THR A 52 -3.03 -8.76 7.17
N PHE A 53 -2.85 -9.56 6.13
CA PHE A 53 -1.90 -9.25 5.07
C PHE A 53 -2.38 -7.96 4.42
N ALA A 54 -1.85 -6.84 4.91
CA ALA A 54 -1.89 -5.63 4.11
C ALA A 54 -1.22 -5.99 2.77
N PRO A 55 -1.81 -5.68 1.61
CA PRO A 55 -1.18 -5.97 0.34
C PRO A 55 0.24 -5.40 0.39
N ALA A 56 1.23 -6.28 0.19
CA ALA A 56 2.63 -5.93 0.33
C ALA A 56 2.94 -4.79 -0.63
N GLN A 57 3.49 -3.69 -0.10
CA GLN A 57 4.03 -2.62 -0.93
C GLN A 57 5.31 -3.14 -1.60
N VAL A 58 5.47 -2.83 -2.88
CA VAL A 58 6.74 -3.04 -3.58
C VAL A 58 7.54 -1.75 -3.48
N THR A 59 8.73 -1.84 -2.90
CA THR A 59 9.60 -0.68 -2.67
C THR A 59 11.01 -0.91 -3.22
N PHE A 60 11.71 0.16 -3.56
CA PHE A 60 13.15 0.16 -3.79
C PHE A 60 13.80 1.41 -3.17
N THR A 61 15.12 1.38 -3.00
CA THR A 61 15.90 2.51 -2.47
C THR A 61 16.41 3.37 -3.60
N ALA A 62 16.25 4.70 -3.50
CA ALA A 62 16.76 5.69 -4.43
C ALA A 62 17.45 6.84 -3.69
N THR A 63 18.17 7.69 -4.40
CA THR A 63 18.77 8.92 -3.87
C THR A 63 17.99 10.13 -4.42
N ALA A 64 17.61 11.06 -3.57
CA ALA A 64 16.93 12.29 -3.97
C ALA A 64 17.90 13.30 -4.58
N PHE A 65 17.55 13.99 -5.69
CA PHE A 65 18.32 15.11 -6.21
C PHE A 65 17.82 16.48 -5.70
N GLU A 66 16.67 16.48 -5.03
CA GLU A 66 16.06 17.63 -4.37
C GLU A 66 15.35 17.19 -3.10
N ALA A 67 14.96 18.11 -2.24
CA ALA A 67 14.18 17.80 -1.05
C ALA A 67 12.78 17.29 -1.44
N VAL A 68 12.44 16.10 -0.95
CA VAL A 68 11.13 15.45 -1.12
C VAL A 68 10.45 15.22 0.21
N THR A 69 9.13 15.21 0.20
CA THR A 69 8.29 14.96 1.38
C THR A 69 7.65 13.59 1.25
N GLU A 70 7.41 12.93 2.37
CA GLU A 70 6.61 11.70 2.37
C GLU A 70 5.30 11.89 1.61
N GLY A 71 4.97 10.94 0.71
CA GLY A 71 3.77 11.00 -0.12
C GLY A 71 3.94 11.73 -1.45
N ASP A 72 5.07 12.41 -1.71
CA ASP A 72 5.33 12.99 -3.02
C ASP A 72 5.41 11.92 -4.11
N ALA A 73 4.73 12.12 -5.24
CA ALA A 73 4.92 11.36 -6.46
C ALA A 73 6.28 11.70 -7.08
N LEU A 74 7.05 10.66 -7.43
CA LEU A 74 8.45 10.81 -7.85
C LEU A 74 8.65 10.36 -9.28
N PHE A 75 9.56 11.06 -9.99
CA PHE A 75 10.14 10.57 -11.24
C PHE A 75 11.63 10.30 -11.07
N MET A 76 12.21 9.53 -11.97
CA MET A 76 13.66 9.29 -12.01
C MET A 76 14.30 10.10 -13.12
N ARG A 77 15.31 10.87 -12.78
CA ARG A 77 16.08 11.65 -13.75
C ARG A 77 17.06 10.72 -14.49
N THR A 78 16.98 10.71 -15.81
CA THR A 78 17.77 9.78 -16.65
C THR A 78 19.26 10.07 -16.65
N SER A 79 19.66 11.31 -16.35
CA SER A 79 21.07 11.74 -16.38
C SER A 79 21.93 11.11 -15.27
N ASP A 80 21.36 10.80 -14.10
CA ASP A 80 22.11 10.31 -12.93
C ASP A 80 21.37 9.24 -12.11
N GLY A 81 20.13 8.89 -12.49
CA GLY A 81 19.33 7.89 -11.80
C GLY A 81 18.78 8.33 -10.45
N LYS A 82 18.92 9.59 -10.08
CA LYS A 82 18.33 10.16 -8.86
C LYS A 82 16.86 10.49 -9.06
N VAL A 83 16.11 10.57 -7.94
CA VAL A 83 14.67 10.83 -7.95
C VAL A 83 14.34 12.22 -7.44
N GLY A 84 13.26 12.79 -7.95
CA GLY A 84 12.69 14.06 -7.49
C GLY A 84 11.20 14.11 -7.73
N LYS A 85 10.58 15.24 -7.39
CA LYS A 85 9.12 15.42 -7.44
C LYS A 85 8.62 15.46 -8.88
N ALA A 86 7.75 14.52 -9.23
CA ALA A 86 7.11 14.48 -10.54
C ALA A 86 6.15 15.68 -10.73
N SER A 87 5.97 16.11 -11.97
CA SER A 87 5.07 17.21 -12.31
C SER A 87 4.43 16.99 -13.68
N ALA A 88 3.14 17.19 -13.75
CA ALA A 88 2.38 17.20 -15.00
C ALA A 88 2.39 18.58 -15.71
N ALA A 89 3.05 19.59 -15.15
CA ALA A 89 3.24 20.87 -15.78
C ALA A 89 3.92 20.72 -17.14
N ASN A 90 3.76 21.72 -18.00
CA ASN A 90 4.37 21.74 -19.32
C ASN A 90 5.87 21.42 -19.27
N GLY A 91 6.37 20.67 -20.23
CA GLY A 91 7.78 20.38 -20.31
C GLY A 91 8.10 18.97 -20.75
N LEU A 92 9.10 18.41 -20.12
CA LEU A 92 9.64 17.11 -20.45
C LEU A 92 8.72 16.00 -19.93
N LEU A 93 8.36 15.04 -20.79
CA LEU A 93 7.63 13.86 -20.38
C LEU A 93 8.37 13.06 -19.30
N GLU A 94 9.70 13.21 -19.22
CA GLU A 94 10.51 12.64 -18.16
C GLU A 94 10.01 13.06 -16.77
N ASN A 95 9.74 14.35 -16.54
CA ASN A 95 9.26 14.85 -15.25
C ASN A 95 7.86 14.36 -14.90
N ALA A 96 7.07 13.94 -15.90
CA ALA A 96 5.75 13.37 -15.74
C ALA A 96 5.77 11.82 -15.66
N SER A 97 6.93 11.19 -15.91
CA SER A 97 7.08 9.72 -15.85
C SER A 97 7.20 9.25 -14.41
N VAL A 98 6.07 9.19 -13.72
CA VAL A 98 6.01 8.77 -12.32
C VAL A 98 6.47 7.33 -12.17
N ILE A 99 7.36 7.08 -11.21
CA ILE A 99 7.86 5.73 -10.87
C ILE A 99 7.30 5.22 -9.54
N GLY A 100 6.75 6.08 -8.69
CA GLY A 100 6.23 5.72 -7.39
C GLY A 100 6.11 6.92 -6.45
N PHE A 101 6.00 6.63 -5.17
CA PHE A 101 5.83 7.62 -4.10
C PHE A 101 6.93 7.55 -3.06
N ALA A 102 7.34 8.69 -2.52
CA ALA A 102 8.21 8.75 -1.36
C ALA A 102 7.57 8.06 -0.15
N GLN A 103 8.27 7.09 0.43
CA GLN A 103 7.84 6.41 1.67
C GLN A 103 8.12 7.27 2.90
N ILE A 104 9.21 8.03 2.84
CA ILE A 104 9.68 8.94 3.88
C ILE A 104 10.19 10.22 3.22
N SER A 105 10.26 11.32 3.98
CA SER A 105 10.91 12.55 3.53
C SER A 105 12.42 12.38 3.44
N ALA A 106 13.07 13.05 2.48
CA ALA A 106 14.52 13.07 2.32
C ALA A 106 14.98 14.45 1.82
N LEU A 107 16.18 14.86 2.23
CA LEU A 107 16.86 16.04 1.70
C LEU A 107 17.63 15.68 0.42
N THR A 108 18.15 16.69 -0.24
CA THR A 108 19.02 16.52 -1.41
C THR A 108 20.20 15.58 -1.06
N ASP A 109 20.49 14.64 -1.96
CA ASP A 109 21.54 13.62 -1.85
C ASP A 109 21.32 12.56 -0.74
N GLU A 110 20.17 12.57 -0.07
CA GLU A 110 19.80 11.52 0.87
C GLU A 110 19.10 10.35 0.18
N SER A 111 19.24 9.18 0.80
CA SER A 111 18.54 7.97 0.36
C SER A 111 17.13 7.91 0.93
N LEU A 112 16.17 7.47 0.11
CA LEU A 112 14.79 7.23 0.51
C LEU A 112 14.26 5.93 -0.09
N GLN A 113 13.17 5.42 0.47
CA GLN A 113 12.41 4.32 -0.12
C GLN A 113 11.28 4.86 -0.99
N VAL A 114 11.14 4.28 -2.18
CA VAL A 114 10.09 4.59 -3.15
C VAL A 114 9.12 3.43 -3.23
N VAL A 115 7.83 3.71 -3.01
CA VAL A 115 6.74 2.72 -3.16
C VAL A 115 6.26 2.76 -4.60
N VAL A 116 6.38 1.64 -5.32
CA VAL A 116 6.01 1.55 -6.74
C VAL A 116 4.71 0.82 -6.99
N ALA A 117 4.25 0.01 -6.05
CA ALA A 117 2.99 -0.72 -6.16
C ALA A 117 2.41 -1.06 -4.79
N GLY A 118 1.12 -1.35 -4.74
CA GLY A 118 0.38 -1.69 -3.53
C GLY A 118 -0.51 -0.54 -3.06
N LEU A 119 -0.85 -0.52 -1.77
CA LEU A 119 -1.64 0.55 -1.16
C LEU A 119 -0.71 1.55 -0.47
N LYS A 120 -0.81 2.82 -0.83
CA LYS A 120 -0.10 3.94 -0.17
C LYS A 120 -1.06 4.70 0.74
N ASP A 121 -0.59 5.02 1.94
CA ASP A 121 -1.31 5.90 2.86
C ASP A 121 -1.26 7.34 2.35
N ILE A 122 -2.43 7.89 2.02
CA ILE A 122 -2.65 9.27 1.61
C ILE A 122 -4.01 9.69 2.16
N SER A 123 -4.06 10.78 2.92
CA SER A 123 -5.31 11.29 3.50
C SER A 123 -6.06 12.23 2.54
N GLY A 124 -7.36 12.40 2.78
CA GLY A 124 -8.20 13.34 2.03
C GLY A 124 -8.60 12.84 0.65
N LEU A 125 -8.71 11.52 0.48
CA LEU A 125 -9.22 10.88 -0.72
C LEU A 125 -10.73 10.64 -0.60
N ASP A 126 -11.44 10.62 -1.72
CA ASP A 126 -12.80 10.10 -1.81
C ASP A 126 -12.75 8.70 -2.44
N ALA A 127 -13.28 7.70 -1.73
CA ALA A 127 -13.19 6.29 -2.15
C ALA A 127 -13.84 6.09 -3.52
N GLY A 128 -13.14 5.42 -4.43
CA GLY A 128 -13.54 5.18 -5.81
C GLY A 128 -13.08 6.27 -6.80
N ASP A 129 -12.54 7.40 -6.34
CA ASP A 129 -12.05 8.44 -7.22
C ASP A 129 -10.71 8.07 -7.86
N LEU A 130 -10.55 8.48 -9.12
CA LEU A 130 -9.30 8.38 -9.84
C LEU A 130 -8.40 9.58 -9.52
N PHE A 131 -7.13 9.32 -9.35
CA PHE A 131 -6.13 10.35 -9.09
C PHE A 131 -5.10 10.44 -10.21
N PHE A 132 -4.71 11.68 -10.49
CA PHE A 132 -3.78 12.07 -11.54
C PHE A 132 -2.62 12.87 -10.96
N LEU A 133 -1.50 12.91 -11.67
CA LEU A 133 -0.37 13.79 -11.33
C LEU A 133 -0.79 15.25 -11.46
N SER A 134 -0.47 16.06 -10.45
CA SER A 134 -0.77 17.50 -10.47
C SER A 134 0.11 18.27 -11.45
N ALA A 135 -0.50 19.20 -12.19
CA ALA A 135 0.21 20.17 -13.02
C ALA A 135 0.51 21.50 -12.30
N THR A 136 -0.03 21.69 -11.09
CA THR A 136 0.15 22.96 -10.33
C THR A 136 1.16 22.83 -9.21
N THR A 137 1.27 21.64 -8.62
CA THR A 137 2.15 21.37 -7.49
C THR A 137 2.96 20.11 -7.76
N SER A 138 4.28 20.24 -7.87
CA SER A 138 5.18 19.08 -8.06
C SER A 138 5.10 18.12 -6.88
N GLY A 139 5.07 16.82 -7.17
CA GLY A 139 4.93 15.75 -6.19
C GLY A 139 3.48 15.47 -5.77
N ALA A 140 2.53 16.39 -5.99
CA ALA A 140 1.14 16.22 -5.58
C ALA A 140 0.32 15.42 -6.60
N ILE A 141 -0.77 14.82 -6.10
CA ILE A 141 -1.82 14.20 -6.91
C ILE A 141 -3.12 15.00 -6.84
N THR A 142 -4.01 14.80 -7.79
CA THR A 142 -5.30 15.51 -7.89
C THR A 142 -6.37 14.61 -8.47
N ALA A 143 -7.63 14.76 -8.03
CA ALA A 143 -8.77 14.08 -8.64
C ALA A 143 -9.18 14.71 -9.99
N THR A 144 -8.77 15.96 -10.26
CA THR A 144 -9.05 16.62 -11.54
C THR A 144 -7.86 16.48 -12.48
N PRO A 145 -8.01 15.80 -13.63
CA PRO A 145 -6.91 15.63 -14.58
C PRO A 145 -6.46 16.96 -15.17
N PRO A 146 -5.16 17.15 -15.44
CA PRO A 146 -4.65 18.28 -16.23
C PRO A 146 -5.37 18.38 -17.57
N SER A 147 -5.65 19.62 -18.03
CA SER A 147 -6.43 19.84 -19.26
C SER A 147 -5.85 20.90 -20.20
N SER A 148 -4.75 21.56 -19.82
CA SER A 148 -4.16 22.60 -20.67
C SER A 148 -3.14 22.03 -21.65
N ALA A 149 -3.05 22.66 -22.83
CA ALA A 149 -2.06 22.29 -23.83
C ALA A 149 -0.64 22.32 -23.26
N GLY A 150 0.17 21.35 -23.63
CA GLY A 150 1.54 21.17 -23.15
C GLY A 150 1.67 20.45 -21.82
N GLN A 151 0.60 20.30 -21.03
CA GLN A 151 0.61 19.48 -19.81
C GLN A 151 0.59 17.97 -20.16
N ALA A 152 0.90 17.15 -19.18
CA ALA A 152 0.76 15.70 -19.29
C ALA A 152 -0.40 15.19 -18.41
N VAL A 153 -1.16 14.23 -18.90
CA VAL A 153 -2.10 13.45 -18.10
C VAL A 153 -1.42 12.14 -17.72
N VAL A 154 -1.31 11.90 -16.43
CA VAL A 154 -0.76 10.66 -15.87
C VAL A 154 -1.75 10.17 -14.82
N ARG A 155 -2.40 9.04 -15.07
CA ARG A 155 -3.18 8.38 -14.04
C ARG A 155 -2.23 7.74 -13.03
N ILE A 156 -2.48 7.98 -11.77
CA ILE A 156 -1.65 7.51 -10.65
C ILE A 156 -2.27 6.29 -9.98
N GLY A 157 -3.60 6.26 -9.88
CA GLY A 157 -4.32 5.18 -9.24
C GLY A 157 -5.76 5.55 -8.88
N GLU A 158 -6.32 4.77 -7.98
CA GLU A 158 -7.69 4.91 -7.51
C GLU A 158 -7.71 4.86 -5.97
N ALA A 159 -8.54 5.68 -5.37
CA ALA A 159 -8.75 5.67 -3.93
C ALA A 159 -9.50 4.41 -3.49
N ALA A 160 -8.81 3.47 -2.89
CA ALA A 160 -9.43 2.27 -2.31
C ALA A 160 -10.26 2.60 -1.05
N THR A 161 -9.86 3.62 -0.31
CA THR A 161 -10.57 4.18 0.86
C THR A 161 -10.24 5.68 0.98
N ALA A 162 -10.84 6.38 1.93
CA ALA A 162 -10.53 7.79 2.21
C ALA A 162 -9.06 8.05 2.65
N THR A 163 -8.28 7.00 2.93
CA THR A 163 -6.91 7.08 3.42
C THR A 163 -5.93 6.15 2.69
N LYS A 164 -6.37 5.41 1.66
CA LYS A 164 -5.56 4.44 0.94
C LYS A 164 -5.72 4.63 -0.56
N LEU A 165 -4.62 4.90 -1.25
CA LEU A 165 -4.53 4.92 -2.71
C LEU A 165 -4.01 3.59 -3.22
N SER A 166 -4.71 2.95 -4.14
CA SER A 166 -4.22 1.81 -4.92
C SER A 166 -3.37 2.35 -6.06
N ILE A 167 -2.06 2.07 -6.03
CA ILE A 167 -1.11 2.57 -7.02
C ILE A 167 -1.29 1.81 -8.35
N GLN A 168 -1.61 2.53 -9.43
CA GLN A 168 -1.79 2.03 -10.79
C GLN A 168 -1.30 3.09 -11.77
N ILE A 169 0.02 3.29 -11.83
CA ILE A 169 0.66 4.35 -12.62
C ILE A 169 0.61 3.99 -14.11
N GLU A 170 0.06 4.90 -14.91
CA GLU A 170 0.03 4.80 -16.36
C GLU A 170 1.09 5.72 -17.01
N PRO A 171 1.54 5.40 -18.23
CA PRO A 171 2.46 6.27 -18.97
C PRO A 171 1.89 7.67 -19.20
N PRO A 172 2.74 8.73 -19.19
CA PRO A 172 2.30 10.09 -19.43
C PRO A 172 1.79 10.31 -20.87
N VAL A 173 0.64 10.98 -20.99
CA VAL A 173 0.07 11.42 -22.28
C VAL A 173 0.15 12.94 -22.34
N LYS A 174 0.92 13.48 -23.29
CA LYS A 174 1.04 14.92 -23.50
C LYS A 174 -0.17 15.49 -24.21
N LEU A 175 -0.72 16.56 -23.67
CA LEU A 175 -1.81 17.30 -24.29
C LEU A 175 -1.27 18.30 -25.35
N SER A 176 -1.91 18.31 -26.48
CA SER A 176 -1.59 19.19 -27.63
C SER A 176 -2.40 20.47 -27.58
#